data_3737d76e655905fe03f0a5f1fcc381ea
#
_entry.id   3737d76e655905fe03f0a5f1fcc381ea
#
_cell.length_a   1.000
_cell.length_b   1.000
_cell.length_c   1.000
_cell.angle_alpha   90.00
_cell.angle_beta   90.00
_cell.angle_gamma   90.00
#
_symmetry.space_group_name_H-M   'P 1'
#
loop_
_entity.id
_entity.type
_entity.pdbx_description
1 polymer ?
#
loop_
_entity_poly.entity_id
_entity_poly.type
_entity_poly.pdbx_seq_one_letter_code
_entity_poly.pdbx_strand_id
1 'polypeptide(L)'
;VVGPDQLTAKPAAMPWTVAGGFSAAAQTADIGLKEIKAGAGDTVLIHGAAGAVGTIGVQLCRLWGATVIGGAREAQHEYVRSLGATPFAYGEGFIGRVRELAPQGVDACMDGIGGKALDAALELVPDRNRVLTLVDHGRAAELGIRTTPLARSAERLATLAQLYAQGDLHLPILATFPLDRAADAQRAYQAGNIRGKIVITID
;
A
#
# COMPACT_ATOMS: atom_id res chain seq x y z
N VAL A 1 -12.06 19.59 -6.34
CA VAL A 1 -12.26 20.54 -5.21
C VAL A 1 -12.44 19.71 -3.95
N VAL A 2 -11.72 20.05 -2.88
CA VAL A 2 -11.81 19.41 -1.56
C VAL A 2 -12.14 20.46 -0.50
N GLY A 3 -12.72 20.04 0.62
CA GLY A 3 -12.98 20.91 1.76
C GLY A 3 -11.71 21.27 2.53
N PRO A 4 -11.72 22.34 3.33
CA PRO A 4 -10.57 22.76 4.14
C PRO A 4 -10.16 21.69 5.17
N ASP A 5 -11.08 20.85 5.61
CA ASP A 5 -10.90 19.71 6.50
C ASP A 5 -10.08 18.56 5.86
N GLN A 6 -9.77 18.65 4.57
CA GLN A 6 -8.96 17.71 3.80
C GLN A 6 -7.60 18.28 3.37
N LEU A 7 -7.29 19.51 3.76
CA LEU A 7 -6.06 20.21 3.39
C LEU A 7 -5.09 20.28 4.57
N THR A 8 -3.81 20.14 4.28
CA THR A 8 -2.73 20.39 5.24
C THR A 8 -1.54 21.05 4.56
N ALA A 9 -0.70 21.72 5.33
CA ALA A 9 0.55 22.28 4.83
C ALA A 9 1.48 21.16 4.35
N LYS A 10 2.06 21.34 3.16
CA LYS A 10 3.11 20.45 2.65
C LYS A 10 4.41 20.75 3.42
N PRO A 11 5.07 19.72 4.02
CA PRO A 11 6.39 19.93 4.62
C PRO A 11 7.39 20.49 3.61
N ALA A 12 8.28 21.35 4.05
CA ALA A 12 9.31 21.93 3.18
C ALA A 12 10.21 20.86 2.55
N ALA A 13 10.54 19.81 3.30
CA ALA A 13 11.34 18.67 2.84
C ALA A 13 10.65 17.80 1.79
N MET A 14 9.33 17.89 1.59
CA MET A 14 8.60 17.10 0.61
C MET A 14 8.60 17.80 -0.75
N PRO A 15 9.19 17.22 -1.82
CA PRO A 15 9.07 17.76 -3.17
C PRO A 15 7.61 17.77 -3.67
N TRP A 16 7.26 18.70 -4.54
CA TRP A 16 5.92 18.76 -5.14
C TRP A 16 5.56 17.49 -5.93
N THR A 17 6.54 16.89 -6.60
CA THR A 17 6.36 15.60 -7.31
C THR A 17 5.92 14.49 -6.36
N VAL A 18 6.50 14.43 -5.15
CA VAL A 18 6.06 13.48 -4.11
C VAL A 18 4.69 13.87 -3.58
N ALA A 19 4.47 15.14 -3.24
CA ALA A 19 3.19 15.63 -2.72
C ALA A 19 2.01 15.29 -3.64
N GLY A 20 2.20 15.40 -4.96
CA GLY A 20 1.19 15.05 -5.97
C GLY A 20 0.74 13.58 -5.93
N GLY A 21 1.62 12.66 -5.52
CA GLY A 21 1.31 11.23 -5.39
C GLY A 21 1.01 10.76 -3.97
N PHE A 22 1.38 11.55 -2.95
CA PHE A 22 1.47 11.10 -1.55
C PHE A 22 0.12 10.90 -0.87
N SER A 23 -0.76 11.91 -0.94
CA SER A 23 -2.03 11.91 -0.17
C SER A 23 -2.87 10.66 -0.43
N ALA A 24 -3.06 10.30 -1.69
CA ALA A 24 -3.87 9.12 -2.05
C ALA A 24 -3.25 7.82 -1.54
N ALA A 25 -1.93 7.63 -1.71
CA ALA A 25 -1.25 6.41 -1.29
C ALA A 25 -1.18 6.29 0.24
N ALA A 26 -0.74 7.37 0.91
CA ALA A 26 -0.49 7.36 2.34
C ALA A 26 -1.77 7.22 3.16
N GLN A 27 -2.80 8.02 2.85
CA GLN A 27 -4.06 7.93 3.58
C GLN A 27 -4.79 6.59 3.32
N THR A 28 -4.75 6.06 2.09
CA THR A 28 -5.36 4.76 1.80
C THR A 28 -4.68 3.64 2.59
N ALA A 29 -3.35 3.62 2.67
CA ALA A 29 -2.62 2.62 3.45
C ALA A 29 -2.94 2.73 4.96
N ASP A 30 -2.87 3.94 5.53
CA ASP A 30 -3.14 4.16 6.95
C ASP A 30 -4.60 3.80 7.33
N ILE A 31 -5.57 4.25 6.53
CA ILE A 31 -6.98 3.94 6.75
C ILE A 31 -7.22 2.43 6.64
N GLY A 32 -6.71 1.80 5.58
CA GLY A 32 -6.92 0.37 5.35
C GLY A 32 -6.31 -0.51 6.45
N LEU A 33 -5.07 -0.22 6.86
CA LEU A 33 -4.41 -0.97 7.92
C LEU A 33 -5.08 -0.78 9.29
N LYS A 34 -5.56 0.43 9.61
CA LYS A 34 -6.33 0.69 10.83
C LYS A 34 -7.69 0.01 10.82
N GLU A 35 -8.36 -0.05 9.64
CA GLU A 35 -9.65 -0.75 9.50
C GLU A 35 -9.52 -2.24 9.84
N ILE A 36 -8.43 -2.88 9.45
CA ILE A 36 -8.13 -4.27 9.81
C ILE A 36 -7.36 -4.42 11.11
N LYS A 37 -7.20 -3.34 11.89
CA LYS A 37 -6.53 -3.28 13.19
C LYS A 37 -5.11 -3.85 13.17
N ALA A 38 -4.36 -3.65 12.08
CA ALA A 38 -2.97 -4.08 12.00
C ALA A 38 -2.11 -3.31 13.02
N GLY A 39 -1.26 -4.02 13.76
CA GLY A 39 -0.47 -3.41 14.84
C GLY A 39 0.65 -4.29 15.36
N ALA A 40 1.18 -3.90 16.52
CA ALA A 40 2.31 -4.57 17.16
C ALA A 40 2.06 -6.06 17.41
N GLY A 41 3.03 -6.88 17.02
CA GLY A 41 2.98 -8.33 17.18
C GLY A 41 2.25 -9.08 16.07
N ASP A 42 1.52 -8.38 15.18
CA ASP A 42 0.86 -9.01 14.05
C ASP A 42 1.85 -9.43 12.95
N THR A 43 1.53 -10.51 12.23
CA THR A 43 2.07 -10.84 10.92
C THR A 43 1.08 -10.37 9.86
N VAL A 44 1.44 -9.32 9.11
CA VAL A 44 0.57 -8.67 8.12
C VAL A 44 1.01 -9.07 6.72
N LEU A 45 0.08 -9.63 5.93
CA LEU A 45 0.26 -9.91 4.51
C LEU A 45 -0.14 -8.67 3.70
N ILE A 46 0.75 -8.18 2.85
CA ILE A 46 0.46 -7.07 1.93
C ILE A 46 0.63 -7.55 0.50
N HIS A 47 -0.48 -7.71 -0.22
CA HIS A 47 -0.47 -7.96 -1.66
C HIS A 47 -0.22 -6.66 -2.42
N GLY A 48 0.74 -6.70 -3.37
CA GLY A 48 1.17 -5.52 -4.10
C GLY A 48 2.11 -4.60 -3.29
N ALA A 49 2.98 -5.18 -2.48
CA ALA A 49 3.86 -4.48 -1.54
C ALA A 49 4.79 -3.43 -2.18
N ALA A 50 5.16 -3.59 -3.46
CA ALA A 50 6.00 -2.62 -4.19
C ALA A 50 5.20 -1.48 -4.86
N GLY A 51 3.87 -1.56 -4.89
CA GLY A 51 3.01 -0.47 -5.36
C GLY A 51 2.99 0.71 -4.40
N ALA A 52 2.39 1.84 -4.80
CA ALA A 52 2.40 3.06 -3.99
C ALA A 52 1.74 2.87 -2.60
N VAL A 53 0.56 2.25 -2.54
CA VAL A 53 -0.13 1.97 -1.27
C VAL A 53 0.60 0.91 -0.47
N GLY A 54 1.06 -0.18 -1.12
CA GLY A 54 1.82 -1.25 -0.48
C GLY A 54 3.14 -0.75 0.13
N THR A 55 3.88 0.11 -0.59
CA THR A 55 5.12 0.74 -0.10
C THR A 55 4.88 1.49 1.22
N ILE A 56 3.84 2.32 1.28
CA ILE A 56 3.49 3.02 2.53
C ILE A 56 3.00 2.04 3.59
N GLY A 57 2.18 1.06 3.19
CA GLY A 57 1.63 0.05 4.10
C GLY A 57 2.71 -0.77 4.81
N VAL A 58 3.74 -1.22 4.07
CA VAL A 58 4.89 -1.93 4.65
C VAL A 58 5.58 -1.09 5.72
N GLN A 59 5.86 0.18 5.41
CA GLN A 59 6.56 1.08 6.32
C GLN A 59 5.73 1.41 7.56
N LEU A 60 4.41 1.64 7.41
CA LEU A 60 3.52 1.88 8.54
C LEU A 60 3.42 0.65 9.46
N CYS A 61 3.25 -0.55 8.91
CA CYS A 61 3.24 -1.79 9.68
C CYS A 61 4.53 -1.95 10.51
N ARG A 62 5.69 -1.71 9.88
CA ARG A 62 6.99 -1.74 10.56
C ARG A 62 7.06 -0.71 11.70
N LEU A 63 6.63 0.52 11.46
CA LEU A 63 6.60 1.58 12.49
C LEU A 63 5.68 1.22 13.67
N TRP A 64 4.62 0.45 13.42
CA TRP A 64 3.69 -0.01 14.45
C TRP A 64 4.12 -1.33 15.12
N GLY A 65 5.27 -1.90 14.74
CA GLY A 65 5.81 -3.11 15.35
C GLY A 65 5.21 -4.42 14.82
N ALA A 66 4.63 -4.40 13.62
CA ALA A 66 4.17 -5.59 12.92
C ALA A 66 5.27 -6.20 12.03
N THR A 67 5.23 -7.51 11.88
CA THR A 67 6.01 -8.24 10.86
C THR A 67 5.26 -8.21 9.53
N VAL A 68 5.95 -7.94 8.41
CA VAL A 68 5.31 -7.83 7.10
C VAL A 68 5.83 -8.88 6.12
N ILE A 69 4.89 -9.59 5.49
CA ILE A 69 5.13 -10.46 4.33
C ILE A 69 4.54 -9.76 3.11
N GLY A 70 5.40 -9.44 2.13
CA GLY A 70 5.05 -8.61 0.98
C GLY A 70 5.03 -9.34 -0.34
N GLY A 71 3.84 -9.45 -0.97
CA GLY A 71 3.72 -9.98 -2.32
C GLY A 71 4.20 -8.99 -3.37
N ALA A 72 5.19 -9.38 -4.19
CA ALA A 72 5.74 -8.57 -5.27
C ALA A 72 6.34 -9.45 -6.38
N ARG A 73 6.60 -8.87 -7.56
CA ARG A 73 7.41 -9.54 -8.60
C ARG A 73 8.84 -9.70 -8.12
N GLU A 74 9.53 -10.74 -8.53
CA GLU A 74 10.91 -11.04 -8.12
C GLU A 74 11.87 -9.87 -8.30
N ALA A 75 11.78 -9.17 -9.44
CA ALA A 75 12.59 -7.97 -9.72
C ALA A 75 12.41 -6.82 -8.70
N GLN A 76 11.40 -6.90 -7.83
CA GLN A 76 11.13 -5.89 -6.81
C GLN A 76 11.37 -6.40 -5.39
N HIS A 77 11.83 -7.62 -5.21
CA HIS A 77 12.05 -8.23 -3.90
C HIS A 77 13.10 -7.47 -3.07
N GLU A 78 14.18 -7.04 -3.68
CA GLU A 78 15.20 -6.23 -2.99
C GLU A 78 14.61 -4.92 -2.47
N TYR A 79 13.78 -4.27 -3.28
CA TYR A 79 13.06 -3.07 -2.84
C TYR A 79 12.11 -3.35 -1.67
N VAL A 80 11.34 -4.42 -1.74
CA VAL A 80 10.41 -4.79 -0.64
C VAL A 80 11.19 -5.11 0.64
N ARG A 81 12.37 -5.76 0.54
CA ARG A 81 13.26 -5.97 1.69
C ARG A 81 13.77 -4.65 2.26
N SER A 82 14.14 -3.69 1.42
CA SER A 82 14.62 -2.38 1.87
C SER A 82 13.57 -1.57 2.63
N LEU A 83 12.28 -1.88 2.43
CA LEU A 83 11.18 -1.31 3.20
C LEU A 83 10.98 -1.98 4.57
N GLY A 84 11.63 -3.14 4.80
CA GLY A 84 11.50 -3.91 6.03
C GLY A 84 10.50 -5.06 5.99
N ALA A 85 10.07 -5.51 4.80
CA ALA A 85 9.21 -6.68 4.64
C ALA A 85 9.96 -7.88 4.08
N THR A 86 9.46 -9.09 4.36
CA THR A 86 9.91 -10.32 3.71
C THR A 86 9.12 -10.53 2.42
N PRO A 87 9.75 -10.47 1.23
CA PRO A 87 9.03 -10.61 -0.03
C PRO A 87 8.74 -12.06 -0.39
N PHE A 88 7.65 -12.28 -1.12
CA PHE A 88 7.39 -13.52 -1.86
C PHE A 88 6.93 -13.22 -3.30
N ALA A 89 7.22 -14.15 -4.21
CA ALA A 89 6.74 -14.11 -5.58
C ALA A 89 5.37 -14.79 -5.70
N TYR A 90 4.49 -14.21 -6.51
CA TYR A 90 3.25 -14.87 -6.94
C TYR A 90 3.55 -16.07 -7.86
N GLY A 91 2.51 -16.77 -8.27
CA GLY A 91 2.60 -17.95 -9.12
C GLY A 91 2.24 -19.24 -8.37
N GLU A 92 2.48 -20.39 -8.99
CA GLU A 92 2.14 -21.68 -8.43
C GLU A 92 2.79 -21.88 -7.05
N GLY A 93 2.02 -22.38 -6.08
CA GLY A 93 2.50 -22.68 -4.73
C GLY A 93 2.78 -21.48 -3.84
N PHE A 94 2.37 -20.24 -4.21
CA PHE A 94 2.69 -19.07 -3.41
C PHE A 94 2.06 -19.07 -2.00
N ILE A 95 0.92 -19.73 -1.82
CA ILE A 95 0.31 -19.91 -0.50
C ILE A 95 1.23 -20.70 0.43
N GLY A 96 1.84 -21.80 -0.09
CA GLY A 96 2.83 -22.58 0.64
C GLY A 96 4.04 -21.71 1.06
N ARG A 97 4.57 -20.90 0.13
CA ARG A 97 5.65 -19.95 0.45
C ARG A 97 5.28 -18.96 1.56
N VAL A 98 4.06 -18.44 1.55
CA VAL A 98 3.60 -17.55 2.63
C VAL A 98 3.53 -18.29 3.96
N ARG A 99 3.04 -19.55 3.99
CA ARG A 99 3.00 -20.37 5.21
C ARG A 99 4.40 -20.68 5.76
N GLU A 100 5.38 -20.91 4.88
CA GLU A 100 6.78 -21.10 5.29
C GLU A 100 7.37 -19.80 5.91
N LEU A 101 7.00 -18.63 5.38
CA LEU A 101 7.45 -17.33 5.90
C LEU A 101 6.69 -16.92 7.18
N ALA A 102 5.49 -17.43 7.39
CA ALA A 102 4.64 -17.16 8.55
C ALA A 102 4.23 -18.48 9.25
N PRO A 103 5.15 -19.20 9.89
CA PRO A 103 4.85 -20.48 10.51
C PRO A 103 3.86 -20.36 11.69
N GLN A 104 3.71 -19.17 12.27
CA GLN A 104 2.73 -18.88 13.32
C GLN A 104 1.37 -18.43 12.76
N GLY A 105 1.25 -18.27 11.43
CA GLY A 105 0.06 -17.79 10.74
C GLY A 105 0.15 -16.33 10.31
N VAL A 106 -0.88 -15.89 9.59
CA VAL A 106 -1.06 -14.50 9.13
C VAL A 106 -2.26 -13.92 9.85
N ASP A 107 -2.06 -12.79 10.52
CA ASP A 107 -3.09 -12.15 11.35
C ASP A 107 -4.00 -11.22 10.57
N ALA A 108 -3.46 -10.52 9.56
CA ALA A 108 -4.22 -9.57 8.76
C ALA A 108 -3.70 -9.49 7.32
N CYS A 109 -4.56 -9.08 6.39
CA CYS A 109 -4.17 -8.86 4.99
C CYS A 109 -4.73 -7.55 4.43
N MET A 110 -3.85 -6.75 3.80
CA MET A 110 -4.23 -5.66 2.92
C MET A 110 -3.97 -6.06 1.47
N ASP A 111 -5.04 -6.29 0.71
CA ASP A 111 -4.97 -6.73 -0.67
C ASP A 111 -5.06 -5.55 -1.65
N GLY A 112 -4.02 -5.37 -2.47
CA GLY A 112 -3.94 -4.39 -3.56
C GLY A 112 -3.90 -5.02 -4.96
N ILE A 113 -4.27 -6.32 -5.10
CA ILE A 113 -4.19 -7.08 -6.36
C ILE A 113 -5.55 -7.65 -6.80
N GLY A 114 -6.33 -8.18 -5.84
CA GLY A 114 -7.60 -8.86 -6.11
C GLY A 114 -7.45 -10.28 -6.66
N GLY A 115 -8.59 -10.86 -7.10
CA GLY A 115 -8.64 -12.18 -7.71
C GLY A 115 -7.97 -13.27 -6.87
N LYS A 116 -7.10 -14.09 -7.47
CA LYS A 116 -6.41 -15.20 -6.80
C LYS A 116 -5.58 -14.76 -5.56
N ALA A 117 -5.08 -13.53 -5.53
CA ALA A 117 -4.35 -13.03 -4.37
C ALA A 117 -5.31 -12.81 -3.19
N LEU A 118 -6.48 -12.24 -3.46
CA LEU A 118 -7.53 -12.10 -2.45
C LEU A 118 -8.05 -13.46 -1.97
N ASP A 119 -8.27 -14.41 -2.88
CA ASP A 119 -8.72 -15.76 -2.52
C ASP A 119 -7.71 -16.44 -1.57
N ALA A 120 -6.42 -16.27 -1.83
CA ALA A 120 -5.36 -16.78 -0.94
C ALA A 120 -5.33 -16.06 0.42
N ALA A 121 -5.58 -14.74 0.46
CA ALA A 121 -5.70 -14.03 1.72
C ALA A 121 -6.83 -14.60 2.59
N LEU A 122 -7.95 -15.00 1.97
CA LEU A 122 -9.08 -15.64 2.67
C LEU A 122 -8.77 -17.04 3.20
N GLU A 123 -7.79 -17.73 2.63
CA GLU A 123 -7.30 -19.01 3.10
C GLU A 123 -6.27 -18.87 4.23
N LEU A 124 -5.48 -17.80 4.19
CA LEU A 124 -4.36 -17.58 5.09
C LEU A 124 -4.74 -16.83 6.37
N VAL A 125 -5.75 -15.94 6.32
CA VAL A 125 -6.20 -15.11 7.45
C VAL A 125 -7.51 -15.66 7.99
N PRO A 126 -7.55 -16.17 9.24
CA PRO A 126 -8.75 -16.79 9.82
C PRO A 126 -9.91 -15.83 10.01
N ASP A 127 -9.63 -14.59 10.43
CA ASP A 127 -10.67 -13.56 10.68
C ASP A 127 -10.90 -12.69 9.44
N ARG A 128 -12.06 -12.82 8.81
CA ARG A 128 -12.49 -12.03 7.66
C ARG A 128 -12.49 -10.51 7.93
N ASN A 129 -12.72 -10.09 9.18
CA ASN A 129 -12.65 -8.68 9.57
C ASN A 129 -11.21 -8.13 9.51
N ARG A 130 -10.22 -8.99 9.43
CA ARG A 130 -8.81 -8.64 9.29
C ARG A 130 -8.29 -8.74 7.85
N VAL A 131 -9.18 -8.92 6.87
CA VAL A 131 -8.88 -8.89 5.44
C VAL A 131 -9.53 -7.66 4.83
N LEU A 132 -8.76 -6.86 4.11
CA LEU A 132 -9.24 -5.69 3.37
C LEU A 132 -8.75 -5.74 1.93
N THR A 133 -9.66 -5.46 0.98
CA THR A 133 -9.28 -5.26 -0.43
C THR A 133 -9.38 -3.79 -0.84
N LEU A 134 -8.39 -3.34 -1.63
CA LEU A 134 -8.33 -2.01 -2.24
C LEU A 134 -8.88 -1.99 -3.67
N VAL A 135 -9.16 -3.16 -4.24
CA VAL A 135 -9.43 -3.29 -5.68
C VAL A 135 -10.66 -4.12 -6.01
N ASP A 136 -10.98 -5.14 -5.23
CA ASP A 136 -12.09 -6.08 -5.50
C ASP A 136 -13.33 -5.75 -4.65
N HIS A 137 -13.74 -4.47 -4.71
CA HIS A 137 -14.84 -3.92 -3.90
C HIS A 137 -16.17 -4.64 -4.13
N GLY A 138 -16.41 -5.11 -5.37
CA GLY A 138 -17.66 -5.80 -5.73
C GLY A 138 -17.88 -7.10 -4.96
N ARG A 139 -16.80 -7.80 -4.59
CA ARG A 139 -16.86 -9.07 -3.86
C ARG A 139 -16.81 -8.89 -2.33
N ALA A 140 -16.41 -7.71 -1.86
CA ALA A 140 -16.10 -7.51 -0.44
C ALA A 140 -17.28 -7.83 0.50
N ALA A 141 -18.48 -7.40 0.17
CA ALA A 141 -19.67 -7.63 0.98
C ALA A 141 -20.04 -9.13 1.03
N GLU A 142 -20.01 -9.83 -0.10
CA GLU A 142 -20.27 -11.27 -0.21
C GLU A 142 -19.25 -12.09 0.59
N LEU A 143 -17.97 -11.69 0.51
CA LEU A 143 -16.88 -12.36 1.21
C LEU A 143 -16.81 -12.03 2.71
N GLY A 144 -17.57 -11.04 3.18
CA GLY A 144 -17.55 -10.58 4.58
C GLY A 144 -16.24 -9.93 4.99
N ILE A 145 -15.55 -9.27 4.05
CA ILE A 145 -14.28 -8.59 4.27
C ILE A 145 -14.42 -7.07 4.26
N ARG A 146 -13.36 -6.37 4.62
CA ARG A 146 -13.31 -4.92 4.69
C ARG A 146 -12.94 -4.27 3.36
N THR A 147 -13.38 -3.02 3.21
CA THR A 147 -12.92 -2.07 2.19
C THR A 147 -12.46 -0.80 2.88
N THR A 148 -11.76 0.07 2.16
CA THR A 148 -11.28 1.34 2.73
C THR A 148 -12.47 2.29 2.97
N PRO A 149 -12.78 2.69 4.21
CA PRO A 149 -13.84 3.65 4.48
C PRO A 149 -13.45 5.07 4.03
N LEU A 150 -14.46 5.93 3.85
CA LEU A 150 -14.26 7.35 3.55
C LEU A 150 -13.83 8.13 4.80
N ALA A 151 -12.57 7.97 5.20
CA ALA A 151 -12.01 8.52 6.43
C ALA A 151 -10.78 9.41 6.20
N ARG A 152 -10.67 10.04 5.02
CA ARG A 152 -9.59 10.99 4.73
C ARG A 152 -9.81 12.28 5.52
N SER A 153 -8.72 12.84 6.08
CA SER A 153 -8.77 14.10 6.83
C SER A 153 -7.44 14.86 6.73
N ALA A 154 -7.49 16.17 6.99
CA ALA A 154 -6.31 17.02 7.09
C ALA A 154 -5.37 16.55 8.21
N GLU A 155 -5.89 16.18 9.37
CA GLU A 155 -5.11 15.70 10.52
C GLU A 155 -4.33 14.43 10.18
N ARG A 156 -5.00 13.43 9.58
CA ARG A 156 -4.34 12.21 9.10
C ARG A 156 -3.25 12.51 8.10
N LEU A 157 -3.55 13.37 7.12
CA LEU A 157 -2.58 13.75 6.10
C LEU A 157 -1.38 14.49 6.72
N ALA A 158 -1.61 15.38 7.70
CA ALA A 158 -0.55 16.09 8.42
C ALA A 158 0.37 15.11 9.16
N THR A 159 -0.19 14.14 9.88
CA THR A 159 0.58 13.11 10.59
C THR A 159 1.46 12.30 9.63
N LEU A 160 0.89 11.83 8.52
CA LEU A 160 1.64 11.06 7.51
C LEU A 160 2.71 11.90 6.81
N ALA A 161 2.41 13.17 6.52
CA ALA A 161 3.38 14.10 5.95
C ALA A 161 4.53 14.41 6.91
N GLN A 162 4.27 14.45 8.21
CA GLN A 162 5.31 14.59 9.22
C GLN A 162 6.21 13.37 9.27
N LEU A 163 5.68 12.16 9.23
CA LEU A 163 6.48 10.92 9.13
C LEU A 163 7.37 10.92 7.88
N TYR A 164 6.86 11.43 6.75
CA TYR A 164 7.68 11.61 5.56
C TYR A 164 8.83 12.62 5.81
N ALA A 165 8.54 13.76 6.45
CA ALA A 165 9.53 14.78 6.72
C ALA A 165 10.63 14.31 7.70
N GLN A 166 10.32 13.36 8.58
CA GLN A 166 11.24 12.70 9.51
C GLN A 166 12.08 11.59 8.84
N GLY A 167 11.72 11.19 7.62
CA GLY A 167 12.37 10.08 6.90
C GLY A 167 11.83 8.70 7.25
N ASP A 168 10.76 8.62 8.05
CA ASP A 168 10.11 7.37 8.45
C ASP A 168 9.24 6.77 7.35
N LEU A 169 8.73 7.64 6.45
CA LEU A 169 8.00 7.23 5.25
C LEU A 169 8.71 7.70 3.98
N HIS A 170 8.73 6.83 3.00
CA HIS A 170 9.25 7.10 1.67
C HIS A 170 8.24 6.66 0.61
N LEU A 171 8.03 7.50 -0.41
CA LEU A 171 7.23 7.19 -1.58
C LEU A 171 8.04 7.46 -2.85
N PRO A 172 8.50 6.43 -3.58
CA PRO A 172 9.27 6.61 -4.80
C PRO A 172 8.39 7.18 -5.92
N ILE A 173 8.95 8.12 -6.67
CA ILE A 173 8.39 8.59 -7.94
C ILE A 173 9.17 7.92 -9.05
N LEU A 174 8.53 7.02 -9.77
CA LEU A 174 9.14 6.24 -10.86
C LEU A 174 9.48 7.13 -12.06
N ALA A 175 8.54 8.02 -12.40
CA ALA A 175 8.69 8.94 -13.51
C ALA A 175 7.79 10.17 -13.35
N THR A 176 8.17 11.25 -14.00
CA THR A 176 7.34 12.46 -14.16
C THR A 176 7.10 12.73 -15.64
N PHE A 177 5.93 13.21 -15.98
CA PHE A 177 5.56 13.61 -17.32
C PHE A 177 4.89 14.98 -17.27
N PRO A 178 5.17 15.89 -18.22
CA PRO A 178 4.41 17.13 -18.34
C PRO A 178 2.97 16.83 -18.79
N LEU A 179 2.06 17.77 -18.57
CA LEU A 179 0.63 17.57 -18.82
C LEU A 179 0.30 17.18 -20.27
N ASP A 180 0.99 17.78 -21.24
CA ASP A 180 0.83 17.48 -22.67
C ASP A 180 1.27 16.05 -23.05
N ARG A 181 2.03 15.37 -22.17
CA ARG A 181 2.45 13.98 -22.31
C ARG A 181 1.70 13.02 -21.36
N ALA A 182 0.53 13.40 -20.86
CA ALA A 182 -0.28 12.55 -19.96
C ALA A 182 -0.61 11.18 -20.58
N ALA A 183 -0.78 11.09 -21.92
CA ALA A 183 -0.99 9.82 -22.62
C ALA A 183 0.25 8.89 -22.53
N ASP A 184 1.47 9.43 -22.50
CA ASP A 184 2.69 8.65 -22.30
C ASP A 184 2.78 8.13 -20.87
N ALA A 185 2.41 8.94 -19.89
CA ALA A 185 2.31 8.53 -18.50
C ALA A 185 1.34 7.35 -18.33
N GLN A 186 0.17 7.41 -19.01
CA GLN A 186 -0.81 6.33 -18.98
C GLN A 186 -0.26 5.05 -19.64
N ARG A 187 0.43 5.16 -20.78
CA ARG A 187 1.08 4.02 -21.43
C ARG A 187 2.16 3.40 -20.53
N ALA A 188 2.99 4.23 -19.91
CA ALA A 188 4.01 3.77 -18.97
C ALA A 188 3.39 3.04 -17.77
N TYR A 189 2.25 3.54 -17.23
CA TYR A 189 1.51 2.86 -16.17
C TYR A 189 0.96 1.50 -16.63
N GLN A 190 0.35 1.44 -17.81
CA GLN A 190 -0.21 0.20 -18.38
C GLN A 190 0.85 -0.86 -18.71
N ALA A 191 2.07 -0.45 -19.07
CA ALA A 191 3.20 -1.37 -19.27
C ALA A 191 3.57 -2.14 -17.99
N GLY A 192 3.12 -1.68 -16.81
CA GLY A 192 3.35 -2.33 -15.53
C GLY A 192 4.75 -2.07 -14.96
N ASN A 193 5.18 -2.92 -14.03
CA ASN A 193 6.45 -2.76 -13.29
C ASN A 193 6.57 -1.43 -12.51
N ILE A 194 5.43 -0.86 -12.11
CA ILE A 194 5.40 0.39 -11.37
C ILE A 194 5.84 0.16 -9.93
N ARG A 195 6.91 0.86 -9.53
CA ARG A 195 7.33 1.02 -8.14
C ARG A 195 6.97 2.45 -7.70
N GLY A 196 6.06 2.56 -6.73
CA GLY A 196 5.59 3.86 -6.27
C GLY A 196 4.62 4.54 -7.23
N LYS A 197 4.90 5.77 -7.65
CA LYS A 197 4.01 6.62 -8.45
C LYS A 197 4.64 7.12 -9.75
N ILE A 198 3.79 7.36 -10.74
CA ILE A 198 4.03 8.23 -11.89
C ILE A 198 3.26 9.52 -11.64
N VAL A 199 3.87 10.67 -11.88
CA VAL A 199 3.30 12.00 -11.59
C VAL A 199 3.26 12.86 -12.84
N ILE A 200 2.15 13.57 -13.05
CA ILE A 200 2.02 14.61 -14.04
C ILE A 200 2.45 15.94 -13.43
N THR A 201 3.35 16.66 -14.09
CA THR A 201 3.76 18.01 -13.69
C THR A 201 3.01 19.06 -14.51
N ILE A 202 2.69 20.19 -13.88
CA ILE A 202 2.07 21.35 -14.49
C ILE A 202 3.00 22.52 -14.15
N ASP A 203 3.56 23.13 -15.20
CA ASP A 203 4.43 24.30 -15.12
C ASP A 203 3.58 25.58 -15.04
#